data_c88efc4271c82ee187363d71a2537402
#
_entry.id   c88efc4271c82ee187363d71a2537402
#
_cell.length_a   1.000
_cell.length_b   1.000
_cell.length_c   1.000
_cell.angle_alpha   90.00
_cell.angle_beta   90.00
_cell.angle_gamma   90.00
#
_symmetry.space_group_name_H-M   'P 1'
#
loop_
_entity.id
_entity.type
_entity.pdbx_description
1 polymer ?
#
loop_
_entity_poly.entity_id
_entity_poly.type
_entity_poly.pdbx_seq_one_letter_code
_entity_poly.pdbx_strand_id
1 'polypeptide(L)'
;VTYSPQAKQKCLGVAARTLQRHNLTSEAVAREMALGAARNSPANVAISNTGGTDGTDPDIPAGTQCYAWVFKAGPADGAPAVYTETARFEGDRNAIRRASAQHALARMMAYP
;
A
#
# COMPACT_ATOMS: atom_id res chain seq x y z
N VAL A 1 -5.38 8.68 5.15
CA VAL A 1 -5.70 8.61 3.72
C VAL A 1 -4.90 9.66 2.97
N THR A 2 -4.14 9.24 1.97
CA THR A 2 -3.24 10.13 1.24
C THR A 2 -3.56 10.08 -0.25
N TYR A 3 -4.35 11.05 -0.71
CA TYR A 3 -4.82 11.09 -2.10
C TYR A 3 -3.84 11.74 -3.08
N SER A 4 -2.85 12.48 -2.59
CA SER A 4 -1.93 13.20 -3.46
C SER A 4 -0.48 12.77 -3.22
N PRO A 5 0.41 12.99 -4.22
CA PRO A 5 1.85 12.76 -4.02
C PRO A 5 2.41 13.55 -2.85
N GLN A 6 1.96 14.79 -2.69
CA GLN A 6 2.42 15.65 -1.60
C GLN A 6 2.03 15.09 -0.23
N ALA A 7 0.79 14.57 -0.10
CA ALA A 7 0.33 13.96 1.14
C ALA A 7 1.13 12.69 1.45
N LYS A 8 1.46 11.88 0.44
CA LYS A 8 2.27 10.69 0.64
C LYS A 8 3.67 11.05 1.15
N GLN A 9 4.26 12.10 0.61
CA GLN A 9 5.57 12.57 1.07
C GLN A 9 5.49 13.13 2.49
N LYS A 10 4.54 14.02 2.74
CA LYS A 10 4.44 14.75 4.00
C LYS A 10 4.01 13.89 5.16
N CYS A 11 2.98 13.06 4.96
CA CYS A 11 2.38 12.29 6.04
C CYS A 11 3.06 10.93 6.25
N LEU A 12 3.57 10.32 5.19
CA LEU A 12 4.09 8.95 5.23
C LEU A 12 5.57 8.85 4.86
N GLY A 13 6.19 9.96 4.48
CA GLY A 13 7.62 9.96 4.17
C GLY A 13 7.97 9.23 2.88
N VAL A 14 7.04 9.13 1.94
CA VAL A 14 7.34 8.54 0.63
C VAL A 14 8.32 9.45 -0.09
N ALA A 15 9.44 8.88 -0.56
CA ALA A 15 10.49 9.67 -1.19
C ALA A 15 10.04 10.24 -2.54
N ALA A 16 10.41 11.50 -2.81
CA ALA A 16 10.10 12.13 -4.10
C ALA A 16 10.65 11.30 -5.27
N ARG A 17 11.84 10.72 -5.10
CA ARG A 17 12.47 9.88 -6.09
C ARG A 17 11.61 8.66 -6.42
N THR A 18 10.99 8.04 -5.42
CA THR A 18 10.08 6.91 -5.61
C THR A 18 8.86 7.32 -6.42
N LEU A 19 8.29 8.47 -6.11
CA LEU A 19 7.12 8.99 -6.84
C LEU A 19 7.45 9.36 -8.28
N GLN A 20 8.69 9.77 -8.56
CA GLN A 20 9.13 10.08 -9.92
C GLN A 20 9.40 8.83 -10.76
N ARG A 21 9.95 7.77 -10.15
CA ARG A 21 10.33 6.54 -10.85
C ARG A 21 9.18 5.58 -11.03
N HIS A 22 8.23 5.60 -10.12
CA HIS A 22 7.14 4.62 -10.07
C HIS A 22 5.81 5.32 -10.15
N ASN A 23 4.84 4.63 -10.71
CA ASN A 23 3.45 5.09 -10.67
C ASN A 23 2.97 5.12 -9.22
N LEU A 24 2.01 6.00 -8.91
CA LEU A 24 1.38 6.05 -7.59
C LEU A 24 0.76 4.71 -7.21
N THR A 25 0.30 3.94 -8.21
CA THR A 25 -0.17 2.57 -8.02
C THR A 25 0.99 1.62 -8.31
N SER A 26 1.82 1.37 -7.32
CA SER A 26 2.95 0.46 -7.44
C SER A 26 3.28 -0.13 -6.08
N GLU A 27 3.93 -1.30 -6.09
CA GLU A 27 4.38 -1.92 -4.84
C GLU A 27 5.46 -1.10 -4.16
N ALA A 28 6.31 -0.41 -4.93
CA ALA A 28 7.34 0.45 -4.35
C ALA A 28 6.74 1.58 -3.54
N VAL A 29 5.71 2.25 -4.06
CA VAL A 29 5.02 3.32 -3.34
C VAL A 29 4.25 2.75 -2.15
N ALA A 30 3.55 1.63 -2.32
CA ALA A 30 2.83 0.97 -1.23
C ALA A 30 3.77 0.61 -0.08
N ARG A 31 4.95 0.09 -0.41
CA ARG A 31 5.96 -0.28 0.59
C ARG A 31 6.40 0.93 1.41
N GLU A 32 6.72 2.04 0.77
CA GLU A 32 7.14 3.24 1.49
C GLU A 32 6.00 3.84 2.30
N MET A 33 4.76 3.78 1.80
CA MET A 33 3.59 4.22 2.56
C MET A 33 3.45 3.43 3.87
N ALA A 34 3.53 2.11 3.78
CA ALA A 34 3.39 1.25 4.96
C ALA A 34 4.53 1.45 5.95
N LEU A 35 5.76 1.57 5.46
CA LEU A 35 6.91 1.83 6.33
C LEU A 35 6.79 3.19 7.02
N GLY A 36 6.34 4.22 6.30
CA GLY A 36 6.10 5.53 6.88
C GLY A 36 5.01 5.53 7.94
N ALA A 37 3.91 4.84 7.67
CA ALA A 37 2.83 4.70 8.65
C ALA A 37 3.32 3.95 9.90
N ALA A 38 4.12 2.91 9.71
CA ALA A 38 4.69 2.17 10.83
C ALA A 38 5.62 3.02 11.69
N ARG A 39 6.46 3.86 11.05
CA ARG A 39 7.36 4.76 11.78
C ARG A 39 6.61 5.82 12.58
N ASN A 40 5.47 6.28 12.06
CA ASN A 40 4.71 7.38 12.65
C ASN A 40 3.63 6.92 13.61
N SER A 41 3.61 5.64 13.97
CA SER A 41 2.57 5.04 14.80
C SER A 41 3.18 4.04 15.78
N PRO A 42 2.61 3.89 16.99
CA PRO A 42 3.02 2.83 17.92
C PRO A 42 2.47 1.46 17.53
N ALA A 43 1.65 1.38 16.48
CA ALA A 43 1.06 0.11 16.06
C ALA A 43 2.14 -0.89 15.63
N ASN A 44 1.86 -2.16 15.83
CA ASN A 44 2.78 -3.26 15.48
C ASN A 44 2.63 -3.69 14.02
N VAL A 45 1.53 -3.34 13.38
CA VAL A 45 1.24 -3.71 11.98
C VAL A 45 0.78 -2.46 11.26
N ALA A 46 1.29 -2.28 10.04
CA ALA A 46 0.81 -1.24 9.13
C ALA A 46 0.49 -1.88 7.79
N ILE A 47 -0.61 -1.47 7.20
CA ILE A 47 -1.05 -1.93 5.88
C ILE A 47 -1.23 -0.70 5.01
N SER A 48 -0.70 -0.74 3.80
CA SER A 48 -0.98 0.29 2.80
C SER A 48 -1.69 -0.33 1.60
N ASN A 49 -2.52 0.48 0.97
CA ASN A 49 -3.20 0.12 -0.26
C ASN A 49 -3.26 1.37 -1.15
N THR A 50 -2.71 1.26 -2.33
CA THR A 50 -2.79 2.34 -3.33
C THR A 50 -3.29 1.74 -4.64
N GLY A 51 -4.20 2.43 -5.31
CA GLY A 51 -4.76 1.91 -6.54
C GLY A 51 -5.73 2.85 -7.21
N GLY A 52 -6.12 2.46 -8.42
CA GLY A 52 -7.11 3.15 -9.22
C GLY A 52 -8.31 2.29 -9.50
N THR A 53 -9.46 2.93 -9.65
CA THR A 53 -10.72 2.24 -9.97
C THR A 53 -11.18 2.47 -11.39
N ASP A 54 -10.61 3.46 -12.09
CA ASP A 54 -11.15 3.96 -13.36
C ASP A 54 -10.28 3.70 -14.60
N GLY A 55 -9.05 3.22 -14.40
CA GLY A 55 -8.17 2.91 -15.52
C GLY A 55 -7.75 4.12 -16.36
N THR A 56 -7.67 5.30 -15.77
CA THR A 56 -7.27 6.51 -16.52
C THR A 56 -5.81 6.49 -16.93
N ASP A 57 -4.96 5.72 -16.26
CA ASP A 57 -3.57 5.54 -16.64
C ASP A 57 -3.47 4.31 -17.56
N PRO A 58 -2.93 4.47 -18.80
CA PRO A 58 -2.85 3.35 -19.74
C PRO A 58 -1.95 2.22 -19.26
N ASP A 59 -1.01 2.48 -18.35
CA ASP A 59 -0.11 1.46 -17.84
C ASP A 59 -0.70 0.73 -16.61
N ILE A 60 -1.82 1.22 -16.08
CA ILE A 60 -2.45 0.67 -14.88
C ILE A 60 -3.89 0.28 -15.23
N PRO A 61 -4.19 -1.01 -15.39
CA PRO A 61 -5.57 -1.43 -15.64
C PRO A 61 -6.51 -1.03 -14.52
N ALA A 62 -7.76 -0.73 -14.87
CA ALA A 62 -8.78 -0.40 -13.89
C ALA A 62 -8.88 -1.49 -12.83
N GLY A 63 -9.00 -1.07 -11.58
CA GLY A 63 -9.11 -2.01 -10.44
C GLY A 63 -7.80 -2.57 -9.93
N THR A 64 -6.66 -2.12 -10.47
CA THR A 64 -5.35 -2.54 -9.97
C THR A 64 -5.09 -1.92 -8.61
N GLN A 65 -4.70 -2.76 -7.65
CA GLN A 65 -4.41 -2.37 -6.28
C GLN A 65 -3.06 -2.92 -5.87
N CYS A 66 -2.23 -2.07 -5.27
CA CYS A 66 -0.94 -2.48 -4.74
C CYS A 66 -0.96 -2.35 -3.23
N TYR A 67 -0.35 -3.32 -2.56
CA TYR A 67 -0.39 -3.44 -1.11
C TYR A 67 1.00 -3.57 -0.53
N ALA A 68 1.14 -3.16 0.72
CA ALA A 68 2.27 -3.55 1.54
C ALA A 68 1.80 -3.80 2.96
N TRP A 69 2.38 -4.80 3.60
CA TRP A 69 2.15 -5.15 4.99
C TRP A 69 3.47 -5.08 5.73
N VAL A 70 3.51 -4.33 6.83
CA VAL A 70 4.70 -4.17 7.66
C VAL A 70 4.38 -4.68 9.05
N PHE A 71 5.17 -5.63 9.54
CA PHE A 71 5.05 -6.20 10.87
C PHE A 71 6.27 -5.80 11.69
N LYS A 72 6.07 -4.95 12.71
CA LYS A 72 7.17 -4.40 13.52
C LYS A 72 7.58 -5.31 14.68
N ALA A 73 6.70 -6.20 15.12
CA ALA A 73 6.98 -7.10 16.24
C ALA A 73 8.00 -8.14 15.82
N GLY A 74 9.13 -7.66 15.40
CA GLY A 74 10.18 -8.48 14.87
C GLY A 74 10.98 -9.16 15.94
N PRO A 75 11.80 -10.09 15.50
CA PRO A 75 12.72 -10.78 16.38
C PRO A 75 13.83 -9.84 16.87
N ALA A 76 14.82 -10.41 17.52
CA ALA A 76 15.87 -9.70 18.21
C ALA A 76 16.66 -8.68 17.38
N ASP A 77 16.62 -8.77 16.04
CA ASP A 77 17.32 -7.82 15.17
C ASP A 77 16.55 -6.50 14.97
N GLY A 78 15.27 -6.45 15.37
CA GLY A 78 14.47 -5.25 15.29
C GLY A 78 14.03 -4.86 13.89
N ALA A 79 14.39 -5.61 12.86
CA ALA A 79 14.00 -5.28 11.49
C ALA A 79 12.55 -5.68 11.24
N PRO A 80 11.75 -4.81 10.61
CA PRO A 80 10.38 -5.14 10.28
C PRO A 80 10.31 -6.16 9.15
N ALA A 81 9.30 -7.03 9.18
CA ALA A 81 8.98 -7.89 8.06
C ALA A 81 8.07 -7.11 7.11
N VAL A 82 8.39 -7.11 5.81
CA VAL A 82 7.65 -6.35 4.80
C VAL A 82 7.23 -7.29 3.68
N TYR A 83 5.93 -7.28 3.35
CA TYR A 83 5.38 -8.05 2.24
C TYR A 83 4.66 -7.09 1.29
N THR A 84 4.78 -7.30 -0.02
CA THR A 84 4.09 -6.50 -1.02
C THR A 84 3.34 -7.40 -1.99
N GLU A 85 2.27 -6.87 -2.60
CA GLU A 85 1.46 -7.62 -3.54
C GLU A 85 0.72 -6.65 -4.47
N THR A 86 0.50 -7.09 -5.72
CA THR A 86 -0.37 -6.41 -6.66
C THR A 86 -1.53 -7.33 -6.97
N ALA A 87 -2.76 -6.81 -6.88
CA ALA A 87 -3.97 -7.55 -7.22
C ALA A 87 -4.86 -6.68 -8.08
N ARG A 88 -5.78 -7.30 -8.81
CA ARG A 88 -6.74 -6.59 -9.64
C ARG A 88 -8.13 -7.09 -9.35
N PHE A 89 -9.06 -6.16 -9.19
CA PHE A 89 -10.47 -6.46 -8.91
C PHE A 89 -11.36 -5.87 -9.99
N GLU A 90 -12.49 -6.52 -10.24
CA GLU A 90 -13.46 -6.09 -11.21
C GLU A 90 -14.72 -5.56 -10.51
N GLY A 91 -15.49 -4.74 -11.25
CA GLY A 91 -16.73 -4.19 -10.76
C GLY A 91 -16.69 -2.66 -10.73
N ASP A 92 -17.72 -2.07 -10.11
CA ASP A 92 -17.76 -0.63 -9.93
C ASP A 92 -16.83 -0.19 -8.81
N ARG A 93 -16.74 1.13 -8.61
CA ARG A 93 -15.83 1.72 -7.61
C ARG A 93 -16.06 1.14 -6.22
N ASN A 94 -17.32 0.99 -5.81
CA ASN A 94 -17.63 0.49 -4.47
C ASN A 94 -17.28 -0.99 -4.32
N ALA A 95 -17.53 -1.78 -5.35
CA ALA A 95 -17.16 -3.21 -5.35
C ALA A 95 -15.65 -3.38 -5.26
N ILE A 96 -14.88 -2.59 -6.03
CA ILE A 96 -13.42 -2.64 -6.01
C ILE A 96 -12.90 -2.24 -4.63
N ARG A 97 -13.41 -1.16 -4.05
CA ARG A 97 -12.96 -0.69 -2.72
C ARG A 97 -13.22 -1.73 -1.65
N ARG A 98 -14.39 -2.37 -1.70
CA ARG A 98 -14.78 -3.39 -0.72
C ARG A 98 -13.92 -4.65 -0.86
N ALA A 99 -13.76 -5.14 -2.09
CA ALA A 99 -12.94 -6.31 -2.36
C ALA A 99 -11.47 -6.06 -1.97
N SER A 100 -10.97 -4.85 -2.25
CA SER A 100 -9.61 -4.46 -1.92
C SER A 100 -9.37 -4.45 -0.40
N ALA A 101 -10.30 -3.90 0.37
CA ALA A 101 -10.19 -3.88 1.83
C ALA A 101 -10.24 -5.29 2.42
N GLN A 102 -11.14 -6.14 1.92
CA GLN A 102 -11.25 -7.53 2.37
C GLN A 102 -9.97 -8.31 2.06
N HIS A 103 -9.40 -8.09 0.89
CA HIS A 103 -8.16 -8.75 0.48
C HIS A 103 -7.01 -8.35 1.41
N ALA A 104 -6.88 -7.06 1.72
CA ALA A 104 -5.82 -6.57 2.60
C ALA A 104 -5.87 -7.24 3.98
N LEU A 105 -7.07 -7.35 4.55
CA LEU A 105 -7.24 -7.96 5.87
C LEU A 105 -7.02 -9.48 5.82
N ALA A 106 -7.54 -10.14 4.79
CA ALA A 106 -7.38 -11.59 4.64
C ALA A 106 -5.91 -11.98 4.47
N ARG A 107 -5.16 -11.24 3.68
CA ARG A 107 -3.73 -11.51 3.47
C ARG A 107 -2.89 -11.25 4.71
N MET A 108 -3.26 -10.25 5.50
CA MET A 108 -2.58 -9.98 6.77
C MET A 108 -2.58 -11.22 7.67
N MET A 109 -3.69 -11.94 7.71
CA MET A 109 -3.83 -13.14 8.53
C MET A 109 -3.03 -14.33 7.97
N ALA A 110 -2.68 -14.30 6.69
CA ALA A 110 -1.93 -15.37 6.04
C ALA A 110 -0.42 -15.25 6.24
N TYR A 111 0.08 -14.06 6.52
CA TYR A 111 1.50 -13.85 6.74
C TYR A 111 1.91 -14.26 8.17
N PRO A 112 3.07 -14.90 8.31
CA PRO A 112 3.54 -15.36 9.63
C PRO A 112 3.93 -14.23 10.58
#